data_aaeace9648e9dc66040e7e3e5a5a125a
#
_entry.id   aaeace9648e9dc66040e7e3e5a5a125a
#
_cell.length_a   1.000
_cell.length_b   1.000
_cell.length_c   1.000
_cell.angle_alpha   90.00
_cell.angle_beta   90.00
_cell.angle_gamma   90.00
#
_symmetry.space_group_name_H-M   'P 1'
#
loop_
_entity.id
_entity.type
_entity.pdbx_description
1 polymer ?
#
loop_
_entity_poly.entity_id
_entity_poly.type
_entity_poly.pdbx_seq_one_letter_code
_entity_poly.pdbx_strand_id
1 'polypeptide(L)'
;MLKVFVLKGVKYTGKTATLKLVNELLKKKYPSLNRIDFKQSKNAQQDFWGIYDLNVNGKMIRVGLETGGDDYRYIYEDVKRFLLKKCEIIFCACHPSGKTLEAINTYKYHGGTVTFIETIKEPDKTKSDAKNKADALKLIQMAGL
;
A
#
# COMPACT_ATOMS: atom_id res chain seq x y z
N MET A 1 14.36 7.21 6.41
CA MET A 1 14.00 5.94 7.07
C MET A 1 12.85 5.31 6.32
N LEU A 2 12.91 4.03 6.05
CA LEU A 2 11.85 3.29 5.36
C LEU A 2 10.72 2.92 6.32
N LYS A 3 9.49 3.32 5.98
CA LYS A 3 8.28 2.98 6.74
C LYS A 3 7.30 2.26 5.83
N VAL A 4 6.86 1.09 6.24
CA VAL A 4 5.95 0.24 5.47
C VAL A 4 4.65 0.07 6.24
N PHE A 5 3.53 0.41 5.62
CA PHE A 5 2.19 0.31 6.20
C PHE A 5 1.41 -0.75 5.43
N VAL A 6 0.93 -1.75 6.13
CA VAL A 6 0.43 -2.99 5.54
C VAL A 6 -1.00 -3.28 5.98
N LEU A 7 -1.89 -3.49 5.02
CA LEU A 7 -3.19 -4.10 5.29
C LEU A 7 -3.03 -5.61 5.33
N LYS A 8 -3.31 -6.23 6.46
CA LYS A 8 -3.18 -7.66 6.66
C LYS A 8 -4.55 -8.30 6.83
N GLY A 9 -4.88 -9.25 5.98
CA GLY A 9 -6.16 -9.92 6.04
C GLY A 9 -6.30 -11.01 4.98
N VAL A 10 -7.29 -11.88 5.17
CA VAL A 10 -7.64 -12.90 4.17
C VAL A 10 -8.25 -12.27 2.92
N LYS A 11 -8.49 -13.06 1.88
CA LYS A 11 -9.17 -12.59 0.68
C LYS A 11 -10.53 -11.97 1.00
N TYR A 12 -10.94 -11.00 0.18
CA TYR A 12 -12.23 -10.32 0.25
C TYR A 12 -12.46 -9.50 1.51
N THR A 13 -11.39 -8.99 2.12
CA THR A 13 -11.47 -8.08 3.28
C THR A 13 -11.34 -6.60 2.88
N GLY A 14 -11.34 -6.31 1.58
CA GLY A 14 -11.29 -4.93 1.07
C GLY A 14 -9.90 -4.33 0.96
N LYS A 15 -8.84 -5.13 0.99
CA LYS A 15 -7.45 -4.62 0.92
C LYS A 15 -7.19 -3.85 -0.36
N THR A 16 -7.53 -4.44 -1.53
CA THR A 16 -7.34 -3.79 -2.83
C THR A 16 -8.13 -2.49 -2.92
N ALA A 17 -9.41 -2.51 -2.56
CA ALA A 17 -10.27 -1.33 -2.59
C ALA A 17 -9.73 -0.23 -1.68
N THR A 18 -9.27 -0.57 -0.48
CA THR A 18 -8.69 0.38 0.47
C THR A 18 -7.43 1.03 -0.09
N LEU A 19 -6.52 0.25 -0.67
CA LEU A 19 -5.28 0.78 -1.23
C LEU A 19 -5.54 1.65 -2.48
N LYS A 20 -6.55 1.33 -3.29
CA LYS A 20 -7.00 2.21 -4.36
C LYS A 20 -7.50 3.55 -3.82
N LEU A 21 -8.22 3.54 -2.70
CA LEU A 21 -8.63 4.77 -2.02
C LEU A 21 -7.44 5.56 -1.49
N VAL A 22 -6.41 4.92 -0.94
CA VAL A 22 -5.16 5.60 -0.54
C VAL A 22 -4.57 6.35 -1.74
N ASN A 23 -4.49 5.69 -2.89
CA ASN A 23 -3.99 6.31 -4.11
C ASN A 23 -4.78 7.55 -4.51
N GLU A 24 -6.12 7.47 -4.49
CA GLU A 24 -6.99 8.59 -4.83
C GLU A 24 -6.87 9.74 -3.82
N LEU A 25 -6.80 9.43 -2.54
CA LEU A 25 -6.65 10.44 -1.49
C LEU A 25 -5.30 11.15 -1.57
N LEU A 26 -4.21 10.43 -1.90
CA LEU A 26 -2.91 11.04 -2.10
C LEU A 26 -2.92 12.00 -3.28
N LYS A 27 -3.52 11.62 -4.40
CA LYS A 27 -3.65 12.48 -5.58
C LYS A 27 -4.44 13.74 -5.26
N LYS A 28 -5.51 13.61 -4.47
CA LYS A 28 -6.36 14.73 -4.09
C LYS A 28 -5.65 15.68 -3.13
N LYS A 29 -4.93 15.13 -2.13
CA LYS A 29 -4.23 15.94 -1.13
C LYS A 29 -2.96 16.58 -1.69
N TYR A 30 -2.28 15.89 -2.61
CA TYR A 30 -1.03 16.34 -3.23
C TYR A 30 -1.22 16.42 -4.75
N PRO A 31 -1.94 17.43 -5.26
CA PRO A 31 -2.26 17.50 -6.69
C PRO A 31 -1.03 17.68 -7.58
N SER A 32 0.09 18.14 -7.01
CA SER A 32 1.37 18.27 -7.73
C SER A 32 2.24 17.01 -7.65
N LEU A 33 1.73 15.89 -7.11
CA LEU A 33 2.52 14.65 -7.04
C LEU A 33 3.02 14.27 -8.43
N ASN A 34 4.24 13.76 -8.49
CA ASN A 34 4.85 13.29 -9.72
C ASN A 34 4.91 11.76 -9.72
N ARG A 35 4.27 11.14 -10.72
CA ARG A 35 4.35 9.70 -10.90
C ARG A 35 5.67 9.32 -11.56
N ILE A 36 6.53 8.65 -10.80
CA ILE A 36 7.86 8.23 -11.26
C ILE A 36 7.76 6.96 -12.09
N ASP A 37 6.96 6.01 -11.65
CA ASP A 37 6.76 4.75 -12.33
C ASP A 37 5.39 4.18 -11.97
N PHE A 38 4.84 3.33 -12.84
CA PHE A 38 3.50 2.78 -12.65
C PHE A 38 3.29 1.57 -13.55
N LYS A 39 2.62 0.55 -13.04
CA LYS A 39 2.16 -0.55 -13.88
C LYS A 39 0.84 -1.10 -13.38
N GLN A 40 -0.12 -1.21 -14.29
CA GLN A 40 -1.39 -1.87 -14.02
C GLN A 40 -1.36 -3.29 -14.52
N SER A 41 -1.78 -4.22 -13.66
CA SER A 41 -1.97 -5.63 -13.99
C SER A 41 -3.23 -5.82 -14.83
N LYS A 42 -3.28 -6.89 -15.63
CA LYS A 42 -4.46 -7.26 -16.41
C LYS A 42 -5.40 -8.21 -15.66
N ASN A 43 -5.25 -8.34 -14.33
CA ASN A 43 -6.14 -9.19 -13.54
C ASN A 43 -7.53 -8.56 -13.36
N ALA A 44 -8.49 -9.36 -12.85
CA ALA A 44 -9.89 -8.93 -12.70
C ALA A 44 -10.04 -7.73 -11.76
N GLN A 45 -9.21 -7.62 -10.73
CA GLN A 45 -9.22 -6.52 -9.77
C GLN A 45 -8.55 -5.25 -10.29
N GLN A 46 -7.87 -5.34 -11.45
CA GLN A 46 -7.08 -4.23 -11.98
C GLN A 46 -6.06 -3.72 -10.96
N ASP A 47 -5.35 -4.64 -10.32
CA ASP A 47 -4.29 -4.29 -9.38
C ASP A 47 -3.19 -3.49 -10.07
N PHE A 48 -2.56 -2.63 -9.31
CA PHE A 48 -1.43 -1.84 -9.80
C PHE A 48 -0.39 -1.63 -8.70
N TRP A 49 0.79 -1.24 -9.14
CA TRP A 49 1.77 -0.60 -8.27
C TRP A 49 2.17 0.75 -8.89
N GLY A 50 2.49 1.69 -8.03
CA GLY A 50 2.94 3.02 -8.43
C GLY A 50 4.00 3.56 -7.51
N ILE A 51 4.84 4.45 -8.06
CA ILE A 51 5.86 5.18 -7.31
C ILE A 51 5.64 6.66 -7.59
N TYR A 52 5.52 7.44 -6.52
CA TYR A 52 5.19 8.86 -6.59
C TYR A 52 6.15 9.68 -5.75
N ASP A 53 6.52 10.85 -6.25
CA ASP A 53 7.18 11.88 -5.43
C ASP A 53 6.16 12.91 -4.98
N LEU A 54 6.08 13.12 -3.67
CA LEU A 54 5.18 14.09 -3.04
C LEU A 54 6.01 15.22 -2.43
N ASN A 55 5.56 16.44 -2.61
CA ASN A 55 6.10 17.58 -1.84
C ASN A 55 5.30 17.72 -0.54
N VAL A 56 5.91 17.35 0.57
CA VAL A 56 5.30 17.40 1.89
C VAL A 56 6.00 18.49 2.70
N ASN A 57 5.37 19.65 2.81
CA ASN A 57 5.91 20.82 3.54
C ASN A 57 7.32 21.21 3.05
N GLY A 58 7.51 21.21 1.74
CA GLY A 58 8.78 21.58 1.11
C GLY A 58 9.79 20.45 0.99
N LYS A 59 9.52 19.27 1.55
CA LYS A 59 10.39 18.10 1.45
C LYS A 59 9.81 17.09 0.45
N MET A 60 10.64 16.63 -0.48
CA MET A 60 10.25 15.59 -1.43
C MET A 60 10.30 14.22 -0.76
N ILE A 61 9.17 13.51 -0.77
CA ILE A 61 9.04 12.16 -0.21
C ILE A 61 8.62 11.21 -1.30
N ARG A 62 9.35 10.10 -1.44
CA ARG A 62 9.00 9.05 -2.41
C ARG A 62 8.16 7.98 -1.77
N VAL A 63 7.00 7.73 -2.37
CA VAL A 63 6.00 6.79 -1.88
C VAL A 63 5.81 5.67 -2.89
N GLY A 64 5.88 4.42 -2.43
CA GLY A 64 5.48 3.24 -3.18
C GLY A 64 4.11 2.76 -2.74
N LEU A 65 3.30 2.30 -3.67
CA LEU A 65 1.97 1.76 -3.37
C LEU A 65 1.70 0.57 -4.29
N GLU A 66 1.27 -0.54 -3.70
CA GLU A 66 0.78 -1.69 -4.46
C GLU A 66 -0.58 -2.12 -3.92
N THR A 67 -1.49 -2.49 -4.80
CA THR A 67 -2.86 -2.88 -4.41
C THR A 67 -3.06 -4.38 -4.33
N GLY A 68 -2.22 -5.18 -4.99
CA GLY A 68 -2.27 -6.64 -4.94
C GLY A 68 -1.55 -7.18 -3.71
N GLY A 69 -2.15 -8.17 -3.04
CA GLY A 69 -1.57 -8.76 -1.84
C GLY A 69 -1.70 -10.28 -1.79
N ASP A 70 -2.12 -10.91 -2.90
CA ASP A 70 -2.48 -12.33 -2.93
C ASP A 70 -1.40 -13.24 -3.52
N ASP A 71 -0.47 -12.71 -4.29
CA ASP A 71 0.60 -13.50 -4.92
C ASP A 71 1.98 -13.05 -4.41
N TYR A 72 2.64 -13.94 -3.65
CA TYR A 72 3.93 -13.65 -3.02
C TYR A 72 5.03 -13.31 -4.04
N ARG A 73 4.95 -13.85 -5.26
CA ARG A 73 5.97 -13.61 -6.29
C ARG A 73 5.96 -12.15 -6.72
N TYR A 74 4.78 -11.58 -6.92
CA TYR A 74 4.62 -10.17 -7.26
C TYR A 74 5.01 -9.27 -6.08
N ILE A 75 4.68 -9.68 -4.86
CA ILE A 75 5.07 -8.92 -3.67
C ILE A 75 6.59 -8.85 -3.55
N TYR A 76 7.31 -9.95 -3.76
CA TYR A 76 8.79 -9.93 -3.74
C TYR A 76 9.37 -9.03 -4.83
N GLU A 77 8.80 -9.06 -6.04
CA GLU A 77 9.21 -8.16 -7.12
C GLU A 77 9.02 -6.70 -6.74
N ASP A 78 7.87 -6.38 -6.13
CA ASP A 78 7.55 -5.03 -5.69
C ASP A 78 8.45 -4.57 -4.54
N VAL A 79 8.77 -5.45 -3.60
CA VAL A 79 9.75 -5.16 -2.55
C VAL A 79 11.08 -4.73 -3.16
N LYS A 80 11.61 -5.50 -4.11
CA LYS A 80 12.85 -5.15 -4.80
C LYS A 80 12.76 -3.80 -5.52
N ARG A 81 11.66 -3.59 -6.21
CA ARG A 81 11.43 -2.36 -6.99
C ARG A 81 11.40 -1.13 -6.09
N PHE A 82 10.63 -1.18 -5.02
CA PHE A 82 10.50 -0.06 -4.10
C PHE A 82 11.81 0.23 -3.35
N LEU A 83 12.55 -0.80 -2.99
CA LEU A 83 13.89 -0.63 -2.38
C LEU A 83 14.88 0.00 -3.37
N LEU A 84 14.93 -0.48 -4.60
CA LEU A 84 15.82 0.07 -5.64
C LEU A 84 15.50 1.53 -5.95
N LYS A 85 14.22 1.87 -5.96
CA LYS A 85 13.77 3.25 -6.21
C LYS A 85 13.84 4.12 -4.96
N LYS A 86 14.30 3.58 -3.84
CA LYS A 86 14.49 4.32 -2.57
C LYS A 86 13.21 4.96 -2.06
N CYS A 87 12.10 4.22 -2.11
CA CYS A 87 10.85 4.65 -1.50
C CYS A 87 11.03 4.78 0.01
N GLU A 88 10.54 5.87 0.58
CA GLU A 88 10.63 6.15 2.02
C GLU A 88 9.38 5.67 2.76
N ILE A 89 8.23 5.68 2.08
CA ILE A 89 6.94 5.24 2.60
C ILE A 89 6.36 4.25 1.58
N ILE A 90 5.88 3.11 2.07
CA ILE A 90 5.26 2.09 1.22
C ILE A 90 3.91 1.70 1.81
N PHE A 91 2.88 1.66 0.97
CA PHE A 91 1.57 1.12 1.29
C PHE A 91 1.36 -0.18 0.52
N CYS A 92 1.00 -1.25 1.20
CA CYS A 92 0.85 -2.58 0.60
C CYS A 92 -0.12 -3.46 1.37
N ALA A 93 -0.28 -4.70 0.94
CA ALA A 93 -1.16 -5.66 1.56
C ALA A 93 -0.55 -7.05 1.58
N CYS A 94 -1.00 -7.89 2.51
CA CYS A 94 -0.63 -9.30 2.55
C CYS A 94 -1.71 -10.13 3.27
N HIS A 95 -1.55 -11.44 3.22
CA HIS A 95 -2.37 -12.37 4.02
C HIS A 95 -1.87 -12.41 5.47
N PRO A 96 -2.68 -12.94 6.40
CA PRO A 96 -2.29 -13.00 7.84
C PRO A 96 -1.10 -13.92 8.11
N SER A 97 -0.81 -14.85 7.21
CA SER A 97 0.27 -15.82 7.36
C SER A 97 0.78 -16.27 6.00
N GLY A 98 1.86 -17.05 6.00
CA GLY A 98 2.41 -17.67 4.80
C GLY A 98 3.33 -16.76 4.01
N LYS A 99 3.47 -17.07 2.72
CA LYS A 99 4.51 -16.48 1.87
C LYS A 99 4.33 -15.00 1.58
N THR A 100 3.10 -14.50 1.53
CA THR A 100 2.86 -13.06 1.31
C THR A 100 3.32 -12.25 2.52
N LEU A 101 3.06 -12.73 3.73
CA LEU A 101 3.53 -12.10 4.95
C LEU A 101 5.07 -12.15 5.05
N GLU A 102 5.67 -13.29 4.70
CA GLU A 102 7.13 -13.43 4.66
C GLU A 102 7.77 -12.41 3.71
N ALA A 103 7.17 -12.24 2.53
CA ALA A 103 7.64 -11.27 1.54
C ALA A 103 7.64 -9.84 2.11
N ILE A 104 6.54 -9.44 2.75
CA ILE A 104 6.44 -8.11 3.37
C ILE A 104 7.47 -7.95 4.50
N ASN A 105 7.67 -8.99 5.32
CA ASN A 105 8.62 -8.92 6.42
C ASN A 105 10.08 -8.76 5.95
N THR A 106 10.38 -9.01 4.67
CA THR A 106 11.73 -8.78 4.14
C THR A 106 12.14 -7.30 4.18
N TYR A 107 11.18 -6.38 4.21
CA TYR A 107 11.49 -4.96 4.41
C TYR A 107 12.28 -4.69 5.70
N LYS A 108 12.04 -5.49 6.74
CA LYS A 108 12.74 -5.35 8.03
C LYS A 108 14.25 -5.59 7.90
N TYR A 109 14.64 -6.48 6.99
CA TYR A 109 16.07 -6.77 6.74
C TYR A 109 16.78 -5.60 6.05
N HIS A 110 16.03 -4.64 5.52
CA HIS A 110 16.56 -3.45 4.86
C HIS A 110 16.35 -2.19 5.69
N GLY A 111 16.19 -2.34 7.00
CA GLY A 111 16.05 -1.24 7.94
C GLY A 111 14.66 -0.62 7.96
N GLY A 112 13.67 -1.26 7.35
CA GLY A 112 12.29 -0.77 7.35
C GLY A 112 11.55 -1.08 8.65
N THR A 113 10.68 -0.17 9.07
CA THR A 113 9.66 -0.46 10.08
C THR A 113 8.39 -0.89 9.37
N VAL A 114 7.80 -2.00 9.80
CA VAL A 114 6.58 -2.55 9.19
C VAL A 114 5.45 -2.46 10.21
N THR A 115 4.41 -1.72 9.86
CA THR A 115 3.23 -1.52 10.70
C THR A 115 2.02 -2.15 10.03
N PHE A 116 1.30 -3.01 10.74
CA PHE A 116 0.15 -3.73 10.21
C PHE A 116 -1.15 -3.13 10.71
N ILE A 117 -2.13 -3.02 9.79
CA ILE A 117 -3.54 -2.82 10.11
C ILE A 117 -4.26 -4.09 9.69
N GLU A 118 -4.93 -4.75 10.63
CA GLU A 118 -5.69 -5.94 10.34
C GLU A 118 -7.04 -5.58 9.73
N THR A 119 -7.41 -6.27 8.66
CA THR A 119 -8.71 -6.11 8.01
C THR A 119 -9.55 -7.35 8.24
N ILE A 120 -10.86 -7.14 8.41
CA ILE A 120 -11.82 -8.21 8.59
C ILE A 120 -12.88 -8.13 7.48
N LYS A 121 -13.49 -9.27 7.18
CA LYS A 121 -14.55 -9.33 6.19
C LYS A 121 -15.81 -8.64 6.71
N GLU A 122 -16.37 -7.73 5.92
CA GLU A 122 -17.64 -7.07 6.20
C GLU A 122 -18.60 -7.34 5.05
N PRO A 123 -19.65 -8.17 5.26
CA PRO A 123 -20.56 -8.55 4.17
C PRO A 123 -21.49 -7.45 3.72
N ASP A 124 -21.80 -6.46 4.59
CA ASP A 124 -22.63 -5.31 4.19
C ASP A 124 -21.81 -4.33 3.38
N LYS A 125 -22.26 -4.05 2.14
CA LYS A 125 -21.49 -3.21 1.21
C LYS A 125 -21.30 -1.79 1.74
N THR A 126 -22.34 -1.18 2.31
CA THR A 126 -22.26 0.19 2.84
C THR A 126 -21.26 0.28 3.99
N LYS A 127 -21.31 -0.69 4.92
CA LYS A 127 -20.36 -0.77 6.04
C LYS A 127 -18.95 -1.08 5.55
N SER A 128 -18.82 -1.94 4.54
CA SER A 128 -17.54 -2.27 3.93
C SER A 128 -16.90 -1.04 3.27
N ASP A 129 -17.66 -0.27 2.52
CA ASP A 129 -17.17 0.96 1.87
C ASP A 129 -16.73 1.99 2.93
N ALA A 130 -17.51 2.16 4.00
CA ALA A 130 -17.16 3.05 5.10
C ALA A 130 -15.89 2.60 5.82
N LYS A 131 -15.76 1.30 6.08
CA LYS A 131 -14.56 0.71 6.69
C LYS A 131 -13.33 0.92 5.82
N ASN A 132 -13.43 0.66 4.53
CA ASN A 132 -12.32 0.83 3.59
C ASN A 132 -11.84 2.28 3.56
N LYS A 133 -12.77 3.23 3.57
CA LYS A 133 -12.44 4.66 3.61
C LYS A 133 -11.76 5.04 4.92
N ALA A 134 -12.27 4.54 6.05
CA ALA A 134 -11.66 4.80 7.37
C ALA A 134 -10.24 4.22 7.43
N ASP A 135 -10.04 3.00 6.95
CA ASP A 135 -8.72 2.37 6.91
C ASP A 135 -7.75 3.12 6.00
N ALA A 136 -8.22 3.60 4.84
CA ALA A 136 -7.39 4.40 3.93
C ALA A 136 -6.92 5.70 4.59
N LEU A 137 -7.82 6.43 5.25
CA LEU A 137 -7.49 7.64 5.97
C LEU A 137 -6.50 7.38 7.12
N LYS A 138 -6.69 6.27 7.84
CA LYS A 138 -5.80 5.86 8.92
C LYS A 138 -4.39 5.57 8.40
N LEU A 139 -4.26 4.88 7.28
CA LEU A 139 -2.96 4.59 6.67
C LEU A 139 -2.21 5.89 6.32
N ILE A 140 -2.90 6.82 5.70
CA ILE A 140 -2.31 8.11 5.31
C ILE A 140 -1.88 8.90 6.55
N GLN A 141 -2.72 8.94 7.59
CA GLN A 141 -2.42 9.62 8.84
C GLN A 141 -1.22 9.00 9.55
N MET A 142 -1.16 7.68 9.64
CA MET A 142 -0.05 6.96 10.26
C MET A 142 1.28 7.21 9.53
N ALA A 143 1.23 7.39 8.22
CA ALA A 143 2.40 7.71 7.42
C ALA A 143 2.85 9.17 7.53
N GLY A 144 2.07 10.02 8.19
CA GLY A 144 2.38 11.45 8.30
C GLY A 144 2.06 12.23 7.03
N LEU A 145 1.20 11.69 6.22
CA LEU A 145 0.75 12.30 4.96
C LEU A 145 -0.72 12.75 5.06
#